data_cf21520afeddf29ca4dc330bcf3f10f7
#
_entry.id   cf21520afeddf29ca4dc330bcf3f10f7
#
_cell.length_a   1.000
_cell.length_b   1.000
_cell.length_c   1.000
_cell.angle_alpha   90.00
_cell.angle_beta   90.00
_cell.angle_gamma   90.00
#
_symmetry.space_group_name_H-M   'P 1'
#
loop_
_entity.id
_entity.type
_entity.pdbx_description
1 polymer ?
#
loop_
_entity_poly.entity_id
_entity_poly.type
_entity_poly.pdbx_seq_one_letter_code
_entity_poly.pdbx_strand_id
1 'polypeptide(L)'
;MKTALVTGGAGLIGSHIVDGALAAGWDVRILDNLQRQTHREGKPDWVPGEAEFIQGDVRNRRTWERALDGIAVVFHQAAYGGYMPEIAKFIDSNGVGTALLLETIRDKNLPVRKVVVASSQAVYNEGAYRCPEH
;
A
#
# COMPACT_ATOMS: atom_id res chain seq x y z
N MET A 1 -4.53 -21.51 -0.50
CA MET A 1 -4.47 -20.46 0.54
C MET A 1 -4.81 -19.13 -0.10
N LYS A 2 -5.33 -18.17 0.63
CA LYS A 2 -5.70 -16.85 0.09
C LYS A 2 -4.74 -15.83 0.70
N THR A 3 -3.73 -15.43 -0.05
CA THR A 3 -2.75 -14.45 0.43
C THR A 3 -3.12 -13.05 -0.06
N ALA A 4 -3.15 -12.09 0.87
CA ALA A 4 -3.31 -10.67 0.60
C ALA A 4 -1.97 -9.96 0.69
N LEU A 5 -1.67 -9.08 -0.25
CA LEU A 5 -0.55 -8.15 -0.17
C LEU A 5 -1.05 -6.80 0.33
N VAL A 6 -0.42 -6.28 1.38
CA VAL A 6 -0.65 -4.92 1.88
C VAL A 6 0.62 -4.11 1.68
N THR A 7 0.60 -3.16 0.75
CA THR A 7 1.73 -2.23 0.60
C THR A 7 1.57 -1.05 1.55
N GLY A 8 2.65 -0.55 2.11
CA GLY A 8 2.58 0.41 3.20
C GLY A 8 2.00 -0.20 4.49
N GLY A 9 2.13 -1.52 4.64
CA GLY A 9 1.51 -2.27 5.73
C GLY A 9 2.10 -2.01 7.11
N ALA A 10 3.27 -1.39 7.19
CA ALA A 10 3.85 -0.92 8.46
C ALA A 10 3.33 0.47 8.88
N GLY A 11 2.67 1.21 7.96
CA GLY A 11 2.07 2.52 8.23
C GLY A 11 0.73 2.45 8.95
N LEU A 12 0.20 3.62 9.33
CA LEU A 12 -1.04 3.74 10.13
C LEU A 12 -2.23 2.98 9.50
N ILE A 13 -2.59 3.30 8.28
CA ILE A 13 -3.77 2.68 7.63
C ILE A 13 -3.47 1.23 7.25
N GLY A 14 -2.28 0.97 6.70
CA GLY A 14 -1.88 -0.35 6.26
C GLY A 14 -1.86 -1.38 7.39
N SER A 15 -1.40 -1.01 8.59
CA SER A 15 -1.38 -1.92 9.75
C SER A 15 -2.78 -2.41 10.14
N HIS A 16 -3.77 -1.51 10.15
CA HIS A 16 -5.16 -1.90 10.44
C HIS A 16 -5.76 -2.82 9.35
N ILE A 17 -5.34 -2.66 8.08
CA ILE A 17 -5.74 -3.58 7.01
C ILE A 17 -5.08 -4.94 7.22
N VAL A 18 -3.82 -4.98 7.63
CA VAL A 18 -3.09 -6.21 7.98
C VAL A 18 -3.84 -6.97 9.08
N ASP A 19 -4.14 -6.29 10.19
CA ASP A 19 -4.86 -6.89 11.33
C ASP A 19 -6.24 -7.42 10.91
N GLY A 20 -6.99 -6.64 10.15
CA GLY A 20 -8.30 -7.05 9.64
C GLY A 20 -8.23 -8.25 8.69
N ALA A 21 -7.22 -8.32 7.84
CA ALA A 21 -7.02 -9.45 6.92
C ALA A 21 -6.63 -10.72 7.67
N LEU A 22 -5.71 -10.64 8.64
CA LEU A 22 -5.32 -11.76 9.51
C LEU A 22 -6.53 -12.27 10.30
N ALA A 23 -7.30 -11.37 10.91
CA ALA A 23 -8.52 -11.72 11.65
C ALA A 23 -9.59 -12.40 10.77
N ALA A 24 -9.62 -12.07 9.48
CA ALA A 24 -10.49 -12.71 8.49
C ALA A 24 -9.93 -14.04 7.93
N GLY A 25 -8.82 -14.54 8.48
CA GLY A 25 -8.20 -15.81 8.10
C GLY A 25 -7.44 -15.78 6.77
N TRP A 26 -6.93 -14.63 6.37
CA TRP A 26 -6.02 -14.52 5.22
C TRP A 26 -4.58 -14.69 5.67
N ASP A 27 -3.77 -15.31 4.81
CA ASP A 27 -2.32 -15.11 4.90
C ASP A 27 -2.01 -13.69 4.42
N VAL A 28 -1.12 -13.00 5.12
CA VAL A 28 -0.80 -11.61 4.79
C VAL A 28 0.69 -11.44 4.48
N ARG A 29 0.95 -10.78 3.36
CA ARG A 29 2.28 -10.27 3.01
C ARG A 29 2.27 -8.76 3.08
N ILE A 30 3.27 -8.19 3.71
CA ILE A 30 3.48 -6.75 3.84
C ILE A 30 4.64 -6.35 2.92
N LEU A 31 4.45 -5.31 2.13
CA LEU A 31 5.52 -4.62 1.41
C LEU A 31 5.64 -3.20 1.94
N ASP A 32 6.77 -2.87 2.54
CA ASP A 32 7.05 -1.52 3.06
C ASP A 32 8.52 -1.17 2.88
N ASN A 33 8.84 0.06 2.53
CA ASN A 33 10.23 0.49 2.40
C ASN A 33 10.82 1.03 3.71
N LEU A 34 9.99 1.11 4.76
CA LEU A 34 10.34 1.67 6.07
C LEU A 34 10.93 3.07 5.92
N GLN A 35 10.25 3.91 5.14
CA GLN A 35 10.73 5.26 4.88
C GLN A 35 10.98 6.02 6.19
N ARG A 36 12.18 6.55 6.34
CA ARG A 36 12.66 7.16 7.59
C ARG A 36 11.77 8.29 8.12
N GLN A 37 11.05 8.96 7.24
CA GLN A 37 10.09 10.00 7.61
C GLN A 37 8.95 9.44 8.48
N THR A 38 8.50 8.23 8.20
CA THR A 38 7.39 7.55 8.90
C THR A 38 7.91 6.57 9.95
N HIS A 39 9.01 5.87 9.66
CA HIS A 39 9.58 4.80 10.47
C HIS A 39 11.00 5.15 10.91
N ARG A 40 11.13 6.07 11.88
CA ARG A 40 12.45 6.58 12.32
C ARG A 40 13.33 5.51 12.94
N GLU A 41 12.73 4.52 13.60
CA GLU A 41 13.40 3.43 14.31
C GLU A 41 13.40 2.10 13.55
N GLY A 42 13.01 2.12 12.26
CA GLY A 42 12.93 0.92 11.42
C GLY A 42 11.58 0.23 11.49
N LYS A 43 11.57 -1.11 11.43
CA LYS A 43 10.34 -1.91 11.43
C LYS A 43 9.63 -1.76 12.79
N PRO A 44 8.36 -1.28 12.80
CA PRO A 44 7.63 -1.11 14.06
C PRO A 44 7.25 -2.43 14.73
N ASP A 45 7.15 -2.41 16.06
CA ASP A 45 6.79 -3.58 16.88
C ASP A 45 5.35 -4.05 16.66
N TRP A 46 4.46 -3.18 16.14
CA TRP A 46 3.08 -3.56 15.82
C TRP A 46 2.92 -4.36 14.52
N VAL A 47 3.99 -4.56 13.75
CA VAL A 47 3.96 -5.44 12.58
C VAL A 47 3.89 -6.89 13.05
N PRO A 48 2.75 -7.62 12.78
CA PRO A 48 2.56 -8.97 13.31
C PRO A 48 3.62 -9.96 12.80
N GLY A 49 4.05 -10.86 13.69
CA GLY A 49 5.01 -11.91 13.34
C GLY A 49 4.45 -12.95 12.37
N GLU A 50 3.13 -13.08 12.30
CA GLU A 50 2.41 -13.99 11.39
C GLU A 50 2.39 -13.50 9.94
N ALA A 51 2.59 -12.19 9.72
CA ALA A 51 2.65 -11.63 8.37
C ALA A 51 4.06 -11.76 7.79
N GLU A 52 4.13 -12.21 6.53
CA GLU A 52 5.39 -12.16 5.78
C GLU A 52 5.77 -10.71 5.49
N PHE A 53 6.95 -10.28 5.92
CA PHE A 53 7.41 -8.90 5.73
C PHE A 53 8.48 -8.82 4.65
N ILE A 54 8.23 -8.04 3.62
CA ILE A 54 9.17 -7.69 2.56
C ILE A 54 9.56 -6.23 2.71
N GLN A 55 10.79 -5.95 3.10
CA GLN A 55 11.34 -4.60 2.99
C GLN A 55 11.66 -4.32 1.52
N GLY A 56 11.02 -3.31 0.94
CA GLY A 56 11.20 -2.97 -0.46
C GLY A 56 10.41 -1.74 -0.89
N ASP A 57 10.75 -1.21 -2.05
CA ASP A 57 10.20 0.03 -2.58
C ASP A 57 9.27 -0.26 -3.77
N VAL A 58 8.09 0.35 -3.76
CA VAL A 58 7.08 0.23 -4.84
C VAL A 58 7.56 0.81 -6.17
N ARG A 59 8.59 1.64 -6.16
CA ARG A 59 9.22 2.19 -7.37
C ARG A 59 10.15 1.20 -8.07
N ASN A 60 10.35 0.02 -7.51
CA ASN A 60 11.24 -1.00 -8.04
C ASN A 60 10.45 -2.21 -8.57
N ARG A 61 10.51 -2.45 -9.89
CA ARG A 61 9.83 -3.58 -10.54
C ARG A 61 10.19 -4.94 -9.93
N ARG A 62 11.46 -5.18 -9.58
CA ARG A 62 11.88 -6.44 -8.97
C ARG A 62 11.24 -6.68 -7.60
N THR A 63 10.97 -5.60 -6.87
CA THR A 63 10.22 -5.66 -5.61
C THR A 63 8.80 -6.18 -5.86
N TRP A 64 8.13 -5.66 -6.87
CA TRP A 64 6.79 -6.12 -7.25
C TRP A 64 6.77 -7.58 -7.70
N GLU A 65 7.73 -8.00 -8.51
CA GLU A 65 7.84 -9.40 -8.97
C GLU A 65 7.92 -10.37 -7.78
N ARG A 66 8.67 -10.01 -6.73
CA ARG A 66 8.78 -10.81 -5.51
C ARG A 66 7.52 -10.71 -4.64
N ALA A 67 6.99 -9.50 -4.47
CA ALA A 67 5.88 -9.26 -3.58
C ALA A 67 4.55 -9.84 -4.07
N LEU A 68 4.36 -9.93 -5.38
CA LEU A 68 3.11 -10.38 -6.01
C LEU A 68 3.02 -11.89 -6.21
N ASP A 69 4.09 -12.63 -5.94
CA ASP A 69 4.07 -14.10 -6.11
C ASP A 69 3.03 -14.76 -5.19
N GLY A 70 2.09 -15.50 -5.79
CA GLY A 70 1.01 -16.20 -5.07
C GLY A 70 -0.07 -15.29 -4.46
N ILE A 71 -0.12 -14.00 -4.80
CA ILE A 71 -1.09 -13.04 -4.26
C ILE A 71 -2.44 -13.14 -4.95
N ALA A 72 -3.50 -13.16 -4.15
CA ALA A 72 -4.88 -13.14 -4.63
C ALA A 72 -5.52 -11.74 -4.63
N VAL A 73 -5.17 -10.90 -3.66
CA VAL A 73 -5.71 -9.54 -3.48
C VAL A 73 -4.59 -8.59 -3.05
N VAL A 74 -4.59 -7.38 -3.58
CA VAL A 74 -3.66 -6.32 -3.20
C VAL A 74 -4.42 -5.16 -2.57
N PHE A 75 -3.99 -4.74 -1.38
CA PHE A 75 -4.34 -3.46 -0.76
C PHE A 75 -3.15 -2.51 -0.91
N HIS A 76 -3.27 -1.58 -1.86
CA HIS A 76 -2.18 -0.66 -2.19
C HIS A 76 -2.32 0.64 -1.39
N GLN A 77 -1.62 0.71 -0.24
CA GLN A 77 -1.62 1.86 0.68
C GLN A 77 -0.29 2.61 0.68
N ALA A 78 0.77 2.02 0.11
CA ALA A 78 2.07 2.68 0.02
C ALA A 78 1.95 3.96 -0.80
N ALA A 79 2.28 5.07 -0.18
CA ALA A 79 2.28 6.38 -0.80
C ALA A 79 3.34 7.28 -0.18
N TYR A 80 3.84 8.22 -0.95
CA TYR A 80 4.54 9.38 -0.43
C TYR A 80 3.51 10.46 -0.15
N GLY A 81 3.43 10.93 1.10
CA GLY A 81 2.38 11.84 1.55
C GLY A 81 2.88 12.94 2.48
N GLY A 82 1.95 13.80 2.93
CA GLY A 82 2.25 14.94 3.78
C GLY A 82 2.61 16.21 2.96
N TYR A 83 2.94 17.29 3.67
CA TYR A 83 3.29 18.59 3.07
C TYR A 83 4.81 18.64 2.78
N MET A 84 5.27 17.75 1.91
CA MET A 84 6.69 17.63 1.58
C MET A 84 7.01 18.39 0.28
N PRO A 85 8.22 19.01 0.16
CA PRO A 85 8.55 19.82 -1.01
C PRO A 85 8.96 19.02 -2.25
N GLU A 86 9.19 17.70 -2.12
CA GLU A 86 9.74 16.88 -3.21
C GLU A 86 8.65 16.37 -4.15
N ILE A 87 8.19 17.20 -5.06
CA ILE A 87 7.12 16.90 -6.03
C ILE A 87 7.42 15.62 -6.81
N ALA A 88 8.66 15.42 -7.27
CA ALA A 88 9.03 14.22 -8.02
C ALA A 88 8.76 12.93 -7.23
N LYS A 89 8.99 12.90 -5.91
CA LYS A 89 8.73 11.72 -5.09
C LYS A 89 7.25 11.35 -5.02
N PHE A 90 6.35 12.34 -5.07
CA PHE A 90 4.90 12.05 -5.16
C PHE A 90 4.57 11.32 -6.47
N ILE A 91 5.09 11.79 -7.58
CA ILE A 91 4.88 11.16 -8.89
C ILE A 91 5.50 9.77 -8.92
N ASP A 92 6.75 9.62 -8.48
CA ASP A 92 7.46 8.35 -8.49
C ASP A 92 6.77 7.30 -7.60
N SER A 93 6.42 7.66 -6.37
CA SER A 93 5.82 6.69 -5.46
C SER A 93 4.36 6.42 -5.79
N ASN A 94 3.55 7.47 -5.97
CA ASN A 94 2.10 7.32 -6.06
C ASN A 94 1.65 7.03 -7.51
N GLY A 95 2.34 7.59 -8.51
CA GLY A 95 2.04 7.36 -9.92
C GLY A 95 2.82 6.17 -10.48
N VAL A 96 4.15 6.28 -10.55
CA VAL A 96 4.99 5.22 -11.14
C VAL A 96 4.90 3.92 -10.33
N GLY A 97 4.91 3.99 -9.00
CA GLY A 97 4.76 2.81 -8.14
C GLY A 97 3.46 2.04 -8.42
N THR A 98 2.33 2.75 -8.55
CA THR A 98 1.04 2.15 -8.89
C THR A 98 1.01 1.60 -10.32
N ALA A 99 1.62 2.31 -11.27
CA ALA A 99 1.72 1.82 -12.65
C ALA A 99 2.53 0.52 -12.72
N LEU A 100 3.67 0.43 -12.02
CA LEU A 100 4.50 -0.78 -11.95
C LEU A 100 3.76 -1.97 -11.34
N LEU A 101 2.90 -1.76 -10.33
CA LEU A 101 2.02 -2.80 -9.79
C LEU A 101 1.14 -3.40 -10.90
N LEU A 102 0.40 -2.54 -11.62
CA LEU A 102 -0.54 -2.97 -12.64
C LEU A 102 0.17 -3.61 -13.84
N GLU A 103 1.29 -3.03 -14.28
CA GLU A 103 2.13 -3.60 -15.33
C GLU A 103 2.67 -4.97 -14.94
N THR A 104 3.18 -5.14 -13.71
CA THR A 104 3.73 -6.42 -13.28
C THR A 104 2.66 -7.51 -13.25
N ILE A 105 1.45 -7.20 -12.77
CA ILE A 105 0.31 -8.13 -12.82
C ILE A 105 0.00 -8.54 -14.25
N ARG A 106 -0.11 -7.59 -15.17
CA ARG A 106 -0.40 -7.82 -16.59
C ARG A 106 0.72 -8.62 -17.27
N ASP A 107 1.95 -8.15 -17.16
CA ASP A 107 3.09 -8.69 -17.93
C ASP A 107 3.45 -10.11 -17.50
N LYS A 108 3.24 -10.43 -16.23
CA LYS A 108 3.46 -11.78 -15.67
C LYS A 108 2.21 -12.65 -15.65
N ASN A 109 1.07 -12.13 -16.12
CA ASN A 109 -0.23 -12.81 -16.07
C ASN A 109 -0.54 -13.40 -14.69
N LEU A 110 -0.33 -12.58 -13.63
CA LEU A 110 -0.48 -13.03 -12.25
C LEU A 110 -1.96 -13.23 -11.87
N PRO A 111 -2.29 -14.20 -11.00
CA PRO A 111 -3.67 -14.54 -10.64
C PRO A 111 -4.29 -13.57 -9.62
N VAL A 112 -3.87 -12.30 -9.62
CA VAL A 112 -4.43 -11.26 -8.76
C VAL A 112 -5.85 -10.94 -9.20
N ARG A 113 -6.81 -11.21 -8.32
CA ARG A 113 -8.25 -11.03 -8.62
C ARG A 113 -8.76 -9.63 -8.36
N LYS A 114 -8.13 -8.91 -7.44
CA LYS A 114 -8.58 -7.58 -7.02
C LYS A 114 -7.40 -6.74 -6.54
N VAL A 115 -7.39 -5.48 -6.96
CA VAL A 115 -6.50 -4.44 -6.43
C VAL A 115 -7.38 -3.35 -5.84
N VAL A 116 -7.16 -3.02 -4.57
CA VAL A 116 -7.79 -1.90 -3.87
C VAL A 116 -6.73 -0.84 -3.67
N VAL A 117 -6.89 0.29 -4.35
CA VAL A 117 -5.95 1.42 -4.28
C VAL A 117 -6.53 2.49 -3.37
N ALA A 118 -5.72 2.96 -2.43
CA ALA A 118 -6.10 4.10 -1.61
C ALA A 118 -6.26 5.36 -2.48
N SER A 119 -7.39 6.04 -2.35
CA SER A 119 -7.57 7.37 -2.88
C SER A 119 -7.04 8.40 -1.87
N SER A 120 -7.48 9.63 -1.91
CA SER A 120 -7.02 10.69 -1.03
C SER A 120 -8.17 11.38 -0.30
N GLN A 121 -7.93 11.80 0.92
CA GLN A 121 -8.83 12.74 1.61
C GLN A 121 -8.96 14.07 0.86
N ALA A 122 -7.95 14.44 0.06
CA ALA A 122 -7.95 15.67 -0.72
C ALA A 122 -8.97 15.67 -1.89
N VAL A 123 -9.65 14.55 -2.16
CA VAL A 123 -10.78 14.51 -3.11
C VAL A 123 -12.06 15.13 -2.52
N TYR A 124 -12.11 15.31 -1.20
CA TYR A 124 -13.15 16.09 -0.53
C TYR A 124 -12.71 17.55 -0.51
N ASN A 125 -13.58 18.45 -0.98
CA ASN A 125 -13.30 19.87 -0.96
C ASN A 125 -13.16 20.40 0.47
N GLU A 126 -12.33 21.42 0.63
CA GLU A 126 -12.28 22.20 1.87
C GLU A 126 -13.48 23.14 1.98
N GLY A 127 -13.95 23.36 3.20
CA GLY A 127 -15.01 24.30 3.53
C GLY A 127 -16.31 23.66 3.98
N ALA A 128 -17.19 24.49 4.50
CA ALA A 128 -18.55 24.12 4.86
C ALA A 128 -19.52 24.53 3.74
N TYR A 129 -20.33 23.61 3.30
CA TYR A 129 -21.35 23.85 2.29
C TYR A 129 -22.73 23.74 2.94
N ARG A 130 -23.62 24.70 2.65
CA ARG A 130 -25.02 24.63 3.06
C ARG A 130 -25.85 24.22 1.86
N CYS A 131 -26.62 23.14 2.03
CA CYS A 131 -27.62 22.78 1.04
C CYS A 131 -28.72 23.86 1.03
N PRO A 132 -29.06 24.46 -0.10
CA PRO A 132 -30.12 25.47 -0.16
C PRO A 132 -31.53 24.92 0.08
N GLU A 133 -31.68 23.58 0.02
CA GLU A 133 -32.97 22.91 0.15
C GLU A 133 -33.20 22.27 1.54
N HIS A 134 -32.20 22.27 2.42
CA HIS A 134 -32.29 21.65 3.76
C HIS A 134 -31.70 22.55 4.83
#